data_179f9f5c71d7f9676b773998d1d83b6d
#
_entry.id   179f9f5c71d7f9676b773998d1d83b6d
#
_cell.length_a   1.000
_cell.length_b   1.000
_cell.length_c   1.000
_cell.angle_alpha   90.00
_cell.angle_beta   90.00
_cell.angle_gamma   90.00
#
_symmetry.space_group_name_H-M   'P 1'
#
loop_
_entity.id
_entity.type
_entity.pdbx_description
1 polymer ?
#
loop_
_entity_poly.entity_id
_entity_poly.type
_entity_poly.pdbx_seq_one_letter_code
_entity_poly.pdbx_strand_id
1 'polypeptide(L)' 'METITFCFDHPVAVKVFFNCTSDPNVKREIKFLRSDPTGSLDIPVDDLPAGSWKVMLEWNHEGRDFCMERSLERLG' A
#
# COMPACT_ATOMS: atom_id res chain seq x y z
N MET A 1 -1.30 -1.07 -16.50
CA MET A 1 -0.73 -1.28 -15.16
C MET A 1 -1.34 -0.27 -14.21
N GLU A 2 -1.93 -0.74 -13.12
CA GLU A 2 -2.51 0.14 -12.12
C GLU A 2 -1.56 0.28 -10.94
N THR A 3 -1.38 1.52 -10.50
CA THR A 3 -0.61 1.82 -9.30
C THR A 3 -1.36 2.84 -8.45
N ILE A 4 -1.10 2.80 -7.15
CA ILE A 4 -1.48 3.89 -6.24
C ILE A 4 -0.20 4.62 -5.88
N THR A 5 -0.20 5.95 -6.01
CA THR A 5 0.97 6.75 -5.72
C THR A 5 0.77 7.54 -4.44
N PHE A 6 1.75 7.44 -3.55
CA PHE A 6 1.82 8.24 -2.32
C PHE A 6 3.04 9.15 -2.40
N CYS A 7 2.88 10.39 -1.95
CA CYS A 7 3.97 11.35 -1.94
C CYS A 7 4.35 11.68 -0.50
N PHE A 8 5.62 11.47 -0.19
CA PHE A 8 6.21 11.82 1.09
C PHE A 8 7.18 12.97 0.87
N ASP A 9 7.49 13.73 1.90
CA ASP A 9 8.45 14.82 1.81
C ASP A 9 9.90 14.39 2.03
N HIS A 10 10.13 13.07 2.16
CA HIS A 10 11.45 12.46 2.32
C HIS A 10 11.40 11.02 1.82
N PRO A 11 12.55 10.40 1.50
CA PRO A 11 12.56 8.98 1.15
C PRO A 11 12.09 8.11 2.31
N VAL A 12 11.30 7.09 2.00
CA VAL A 12 10.76 6.18 3.02
C VAL A 12 10.84 4.72 2.55
N ALA A 13 10.94 3.82 3.53
CA ALA A 13 10.73 2.40 3.33
C ALA A 13 9.46 2.03 4.07
N VAL A 14 8.48 1.45 3.38
CA VAL A 14 7.17 1.17 3.96
C VAL A 14 6.85 -0.31 3.90
N LYS A 15 6.06 -0.75 4.88
CA LYS A 15 5.44 -2.06 4.90
C LYS A 15 3.99 -1.86 4.49
N VAL A 16 3.59 -2.53 3.41
CA VAL A 16 2.27 -2.35 2.82
C VAL A 16 1.46 -3.61 3.04
N PHE A 17 0.29 -3.45 3.63
CA PHE A 17 -0.66 -4.54 3.88
C PHE A 17 -1.83 -4.40 2.92
N PHE A 18 -2.15 -5.49 2.24
CA PHE A 18 -3.33 -5.56 1.37
C PHE A 18 -4.34 -6.50 2.00
N ASN A 19 -5.51 -5.97 2.32
CA ASN A 19 -6.58 -6.74 2.94
C ASN A 19 -7.84 -6.63 2.10
N CYS A 20 -8.32 -7.78 1.57
CA CYS A 20 -9.58 -7.80 0.82
C CYS A 20 -10.74 -7.77 1.79
N THR A 21 -11.54 -6.71 1.74
CA THR A 21 -12.67 -6.53 2.65
C THR A 21 -13.96 -7.16 2.13
N SER A 22 -14.03 -7.44 0.83
CA SER A 22 -15.23 -8.01 0.20
C SER A 22 -15.23 -9.54 0.19
N ASP A 23 -14.08 -10.18 0.40
CA ASP A 23 -13.98 -11.64 0.41
C ASP A 23 -12.99 -12.09 1.49
N PRO A 24 -13.48 -12.66 2.60
CA PRO A 24 -12.60 -13.08 3.69
C PRO A 24 -11.73 -14.29 3.36
N ASN A 25 -12.00 -14.97 2.25
CA ASN A 25 -11.19 -16.12 1.84
C ASN A 25 -9.95 -15.73 1.05
N VAL A 26 -9.84 -14.47 0.63
CA VAL A 26 -8.65 -13.99 -0.05
C VAL A 26 -7.58 -13.69 0.99
N LYS A 27 -6.39 -14.22 0.78
CA LYS A 27 -5.27 -14.05 1.71
C LYS A 27 -4.80 -12.62 1.74
N ARG A 28 -4.41 -12.17 2.92
CA ARG A 28 -3.69 -10.92 3.06
C ARG A 28 -2.35 -11.01 2.38
N GLU A 29 -1.93 -9.91 1.80
CA GLU A 29 -0.63 -9.82 1.18
C GLU A 29 0.15 -8.70 1.85
N ILE A 30 1.45 -8.92 2.08
CA ILE A 30 2.33 -7.94 2.69
C ILE A 30 3.51 -7.74 1.75
N LYS A 31 3.80 -6.47 1.45
CA LYS A 31 4.93 -6.12 0.60
C LYS A 31 5.79 -5.07 1.31
N PHE A 32 7.10 -5.14 1.08
CA PHE A 32 8.04 -4.14 1.56
C PHE A 32 8.50 -3.32 0.35
N LEU A 33 8.22 -2.04 0.37
CA LEU A 33 8.49 -1.14 -0.75
C LEU A 33 9.27 0.08 -0.29
N ARG A 34 9.99 0.68 -1.22
CA ARG A 34 10.73 1.92 -0.99
C ARG A 34 10.27 2.99 -1.95
N SER A 35 10.20 4.22 -1.44
CA SER A 35 9.98 5.36 -2.30
C SER A 35 11.23 5.63 -3.16
N ASP A 36 11.08 6.47 -4.18
CA ASP A 36 12.23 7.00 -4.88
C ASP A 36 12.92 8.08 -4.03
N PRO A 37 14.08 8.63 -4.49
CA PRO A 37 14.77 9.66 -3.71
C PRO A 37 13.97 10.93 -3.47
N THR A 38 12.91 11.19 -4.25
CA THR A 38 12.07 12.37 -4.07
C THR A 38 10.93 12.14 -3.07
N GLY A 39 10.76 10.91 -2.60
CA GLY A 39 9.69 10.57 -1.67
C GLY A 39 8.41 10.07 -2.35
N SER A 40 8.43 9.83 -3.65
CA SER A 40 7.28 9.28 -4.36
C SER A 40 7.30 7.75 -4.30
N LEU A 41 6.19 7.17 -3.90
CA LEU A 41 6.04 5.73 -3.76
C LEU A 41 4.91 5.24 -4.64
N ASP A 42 5.22 4.37 -5.60
CA ASP A 42 4.24 3.75 -6.46
C ASP A 42 4.00 2.32 -5.99
N ILE A 43 2.75 2.00 -5.66
CA ILE A 43 2.34 0.68 -5.20
C ILE A 43 1.57 0.00 -6.31
N PRO A 44 2.13 -1.05 -6.95
CA PRO A 44 1.38 -1.76 -8.00
C PRO A 44 0.24 -2.55 -7.38
N VAL A 45 -0.94 -2.45 -7.99
CA VAL A 45 -2.15 -3.13 -7.52
C VAL A 45 -2.81 -3.98 -8.60
N ASP A 46 -2.19 -4.09 -9.77
CA ASP A 46 -2.75 -4.82 -10.90
C ASP A 46 -2.72 -6.34 -10.72
N ASP A 47 -1.98 -6.84 -9.74
CA ASP A 47 -1.95 -8.27 -9.39
C ASP A 47 -2.98 -8.64 -8.32
N LEU A 48 -3.73 -7.67 -7.78
CA LEU A 48 -4.77 -7.96 -6.80
C LEU A 48 -6.04 -8.44 -7.49
N PRO A 49 -6.72 -9.46 -6.93
CA PRO A 49 -8.02 -9.88 -7.45
C PRO A 49 -9.07 -8.77 -7.40
N ALA A 50 -10.13 -8.93 -8.19
CA ALA A 50 -11.26 -8.01 -8.13
C ALA A 50 -11.90 -8.02 -6.76
N GLY A 51 -12.39 -6.88 -6.32
CA GLY A 51 -13.05 -6.71 -5.03
C GLY A 51 -12.70 -5.41 -4.36
N SER A 52 -13.17 -5.27 -3.14
CA SER A 52 -12.87 -4.11 -2.30
C SER A 52 -11.66 -4.43 -1.43
N TRP A 53 -10.72 -3.52 -1.38
CA TRP A 53 -9.45 -3.70 -0.68
C TRP A 53 -9.19 -2.54 0.26
N LYS A 54 -8.54 -2.84 1.36
CA LYS A 54 -7.96 -1.84 2.25
C LYS A 54 -6.45 -1.96 2.18
N VAL A 55 -5.80 -0.88 1.81
CA VAL A 55 -4.35 -0.80 1.71
C VAL A 55 -3.86 0.00 2.90
N MET A 56 -3.01 -0.60 3.72
CA MET A 56 -2.47 0.04 4.89
C MET A 56 -0.95 0.12 4.78
N LEU A 57 -0.39 1.29 5.05
CA LEU A 57 1.04 1.53 5.01
C LEU A 57 1.53 1.79 6.43
N GLU A 58 2.67 1.18 6.76
CA GLU A 58 3.36 1.46 8.02
C GLU A 58 4.82 1.78 7.74
N TRP A 59 5.31 2.82 8.38
CA TRP A 59 6.73 3.19 8.26
C TRP A 59 7.20 3.86 9.54
N ASN A 60 8.53 3.88 9.72
CA ASN A 60 9.18 4.56 10.83
C ASN A 60 10.02 5.71 10.29
N HIS A 61 9.96 6.85 10.94
CA HIS A 61 10.77 8.01 10.59
C HIS A 61 11.16 8.74 11.86
N GLU A 62 12.47 8.87 12.06
CA GLU A 62 13.05 9.56 13.22
C GLU A 62 12.54 9.02 14.55
N GLY A 63 12.46 7.68 14.66
CA GLY A 63 12.02 7.01 15.87
C GLY A 63 10.53 7.02 16.12
N ARG A 64 9.74 7.52 15.18
CA ARG A 64 8.28 7.53 15.26
C ARG A 64 7.68 6.58 14.26
N ASP A 65 6.62 5.89 14.67
CA ASP A 65 5.87 5.00 13.81
C ASP A 65 4.67 5.73 13.23
N PHE A 66 4.47 5.59 11.93
CA PHE A 66 3.36 6.19 11.21
C PHE A 66 2.57 5.10 10.51
N CYS A 67 1.28 5.32 10.33
CA CYS A 67 0.46 4.44 9.51
C CYS A 67 -0.55 5.27 8.72
N MET A 68 -0.97 4.72 7.59
CA MET A 68 -1.95 5.34 6.70
C MET A 68 -2.80 4.25 6.06
N GLU A 69 -4.09 4.51 5.87
CA GLU A 69 -5.00 3.60 5.20
C GLU A 69 -5.60 4.24 3.96
N ARG A 70 -5.85 3.42 2.96
CA ARG A 70 -6.60 3.84 1.78
C ARG A 70 -7.48 2.70 1.30
N SER A 71 -8.72 3.02 0.96
CA SER A 71 -9.64 2.07 0.36
C SER A 71 -9.45 2.05 -1.16
N LEU A 72 -9.56 0.86 -1.73
CA LEU A 72 -9.37 0.64 -3.16
C LEU A 72 -10.41 -0.34 -3.65
N GLU A 73 -10.99 -0.07 -4.82
CA GLU A 73 -11.84 -1.03 -5.50
C GLU A 73 -11.19 -1.47 -6.80
N ARG A 74 -11.13 -2.79 -7.01
CA ARG A 74 -10.64 -3.39 -8.22
C ARG A 74 -11.82 -3.96 -8.99
N LEU A 75 -12.01 -3.50 -10.20
CA LEU A 75 -13.13 -3.91 -11.05
C LEU A 75 -12.69 -5.02 -12.03
N GLY A 76 -12.16 -6.06 -11.54
CA GLY A 76 -11.82 -7.21 -12.33
C GLY A 76 -10.84 -6.99 -13.44
#